data_9eb2eef0bb316497ace69e45dc430db9
#
_entry.id   9eb2eef0bb316497ace69e45dc430db9
#
_cell.length_a   1.000
_cell.length_b   1.000
_cell.length_c   1.000
_cell.angle_alpha   90.00
_cell.angle_beta   90.00
_cell.angle_gamma   90.00
#
_symmetry.space_group_name_H-M   'P 1'
#
loop_
_entity.id
_entity.type
_entity.pdbx_description
1 polymer ?
#
loop_
_entity_poly.entity_id
_entity_poly.type
_entity_poly.pdbx_seq_one_letter_code
_entity_poly.pdbx_strand_id
1 'polypeptide(L)'
;MTVPLVFGMGAGTATAAPQESVLQVPVVTGPEFGPVGVPGGLIQTIPIRAVVGENPGEVRFSAADIRPYYYQFNYRHLTVNWRNLSTGEAGSAGLRHWNDEVDRTQPANQGGSQAYRLPLEVTAQTGAGPVFVTVTHDRENPDASNALIPGLGVLFVP
;
A
#
# COMPACT_ATOMS: atom_id res chain seq x y z
N MET A 1 -45.13 -29.03 -38.36
CA MET A 1 -44.90 -28.50 -37.01
C MET A 1 -43.42 -28.26 -36.86
N THR A 2 -42.99 -27.01 -36.95
CA THR A 2 -41.59 -26.58 -36.78
C THR A 2 -41.42 -25.93 -35.42
N VAL A 3 -40.59 -26.52 -34.57
CA VAL A 3 -40.27 -26.00 -33.22
C VAL A 3 -39.06 -25.07 -33.36
N PRO A 4 -39.13 -23.79 -32.98
CA PRO A 4 -37.96 -22.94 -32.99
C PRO A 4 -37.04 -23.25 -31.80
N LEU A 5 -35.78 -23.55 -32.07
CA LEU A 5 -34.74 -23.73 -31.08
C LEU A 5 -34.21 -22.32 -30.70
N VAL A 6 -34.52 -21.85 -29.49
CA VAL A 6 -33.99 -20.60 -28.96
C VAL A 6 -32.69 -20.89 -28.20
N PHE A 7 -31.55 -20.50 -28.79
CA PHE A 7 -30.26 -20.48 -28.10
C PHE A 7 -30.20 -19.25 -27.24
N GLY A 8 -30.37 -19.43 -25.92
CA GLY A 8 -30.08 -18.40 -24.94
C GLY A 8 -28.56 -18.21 -24.82
N MET A 9 -28.01 -17.15 -25.40
CA MET A 9 -26.64 -16.72 -25.13
C MET A 9 -26.64 -16.08 -23.70
N GLY A 10 -26.26 -16.86 -22.72
CA GLY A 10 -25.90 -16.34 -21.40
C GLY A 10 -24.61 -15.52 -21.53
N ALA A 11 -24.70 -14.18 -21.51
CA ALA A 11 -23.54 -13.31 -21.34
C ALA A 11 -23.02 -13.50 -19.91
N GLY A 12 -22.15 -14.47 -19.71
CA GLY A 12 -21.37 -14.57 -18.48
C GLY A 12 -20.43 -13.37 -18.42
N THR A 13 -20.58 -12.53 -17.40
CA THR A 13 -19.57 -11.51 -17.07
C THR A 13 -18.31 -12.22 -16.61
N ALA A 14 -17.31 -12.32 -17.51
CA ALA A 14 -16.00 -12.79 -17.12
C ALA A 14 -15.37 -11.72 -16.21
N THR A 15 -15.35 -11.96 -14.93
CA THR A 15 -14.55 -11.15 -13.99
C THR A 15 -13.09 -11.48 -14.28
N ALA A 16 -12.29 -10.47 -14.58
CA ALA A 16 -10.84 -10.66 -14.75
C ALA A 16 -10.26 -11.16 -13.41
N ALA A 17 -9.30 -12.10 -13.49
CA ALA A 17 -8.60 -12.55 -12.30
C ALA A 17 -7.83 -11.38 -11.65
N PRO A 18 -7.74 -11.32 -10.32
CA PRO A 18 -6.93 -10.32 -9.64
C PRO A 18 -5.50 -10.29 -10.16
N GLN A 19 -4.98 -9.10 -10.39
CA GLN A 19 -3.62 -8.88 -10.86
C GLN A 19 -2.80 -8.22 -9.77
N GLU A 20 -1.68 -8.85 -9.43
CA GLU A 20 -0.69 -8.32 -8.53
C GLU A 20 0.45 -7.69 -9.31
N SER A 21 0.88 -6.52 -8.87
CA SER A 21 2.05 -5.80 -9.40
C SER A 21 2.80 -5.09 -8.27
N VAL A 22 4.03 -4.69 -8.56
CA VAL A 22 4.81 -3.80 -7.70
C VAL A 22 4.87 -2.44 -8.39
N LEU A 23 4.78 -1.35 -7.63
CA LEU A 23 4.89 0.00 -8.17
C LEU A 23 6.23 0.16 -8.92
N GLN A 24 6.22 0.91 -10.02
CA GLN A 24 7.36 1.07 -10.92
C GLN A 24 8.59 1.66 -10.24
N VAL A 25 8.39 2.53 -9.24
CA VAL A 25 9.44 3.09 -8.41
C VAL A 25 9.16 2.71 -6.96
N PRO A 26 10.09 2.03 -6.27
CA PRO A 26 9.94 1.74 -4.85
C PRO A 26 10.15 3.01 -4.01
N VAL A 27 9.66 3.01 -2.78
CA VAL A 27 10.05 4.04 -1.81
C VAL A 27 11.51 3.86 -1.44
N VAL A 28 12.29 4.93 -1.49
CA VAL A 28 13.65 4.95 -0.93
C VAL A 28 13.65 5.90 0.26
N THR A 29 13.93 5.36 1.44
CA THR A 29 13.97 6.17 2.67
C THR A 29 15.24 7.01 2.73
N GLY A 30 15.13 8.15 3.40
CA GLY A 30 16.30 8.94 3.78
C GLY A 30 17.15 8.24 4.83
N PRO A 31 18.33 8.79 5.13
CA PRO A 31 19.21 8.24 6.14
C PRO A 31 18.52 8.27 7.50
N GLU A 32 18.54 7.14 8.16
CA GLU A 32 18.06 7.00 9.52
C GLU A 32 19.24 7.07 10.49
N PHE A 33 19.28 8.15 11.27
CA PHE A 33 20.27 8.31 12.31
C PHE A 33 19.77 7.64 13.61
N GLY A 34 20.44 6.61 14.02
CA GLY A 34 20.15 5.88 15.25
C GLY A 34 21.39 5.18 15.78
N PRO A 35 21.36 4.63 16.99
CA PRO A 35 22.49 3.86 17.52
C PRO A 35 22.79 2.68 16.60
N VAL A 36 24.04 2.24 16.66
CA VAL A 36 24.63 1.17 15.82
C VAL A 36 23.70 -0.04 15.69
N GLY A 37 23.44 -0.48 14.46
CA GLY A 37 22.75 -1.73 14.22
C GLY A 37 21.35 -1.63 13.58
N VAL A 38 21.05 -0.55 12.87
CA VAL A 38 19.78 -0.44 12.12
C VAL A 38 19.68 -1.53 11.05
N PRO A 39 18.68 -2.42 11.09
CA PRO A 39 18.45 -3.37 10.02
C PRO A 39 18.20 -2.65 8.68
N GLY A 40 18.96 -2.97 7.66
CA GLY A 40 18.83 -2.36 6.34
C GLY A 40 19.69 -1.12 6.11
N GLY A 41 20.49 -0.68 7.10
CA GLY A 41 21.42 0.46 6.96
C GLY A 41 20.72 1.83 7.00
N LEU A 42 21.44 2.85 6.52
CA LEU A 42 21.00 4.23 6.54
C LEU A 42 19.93 4.56 5.47
N ILE A 43 19.86 3.75 4.41
CA ILE A 43 18.93 3.92 3.30
C ILE A 43 18.22 2.59 3.07
N GLN A 44 16.91 2.60 3.01
CA GLN A 44 16.11 1.41 2.76
C GLN A 44 15.27 1.58 1.50
N THR A 45 15.13 0.50 0.77
CA THR A 45 14.19 0.41 -0.37
C THR A 45 12.99 -0.41 0.05
N ILE A 46 11.80 0.15 -0.11
CA ILE A 46 10.54 -0.49 0.26
C ILE A 46 9.67 -0.60 -1.01
N PRO A 47 9.64 -1.78 -1.64
CA PRO A 47 8.75 -2.04 -2.76
C PRO A 47 7.30 -2.08 -2.27
N ILE A 48 6.39 -1.48 -3.03
CA ILE A 48 4.97 -1.45 -2.72
C ILE A 48 4.23 -2.35 -3.69
N ARG A 49 3.51 -3.31 -3.13
CA ARG A 49 2.63 -4.21 -3.85
C ARG A 49 1.26 -3.55 -4.03
N ALA A 50 0.70 -3.72 -5.20
CA ALA A 50 -0.66 -3.32 -5.53
C ALA A 50 -1.41 -4.50 -6.16
N VAL A 51 -2.61 -4.79 -5.68
CA VAL A 51 -3.50 -5.80 -6.26
C VAL A 51 -4.75 -5.10 -6.77
N VAL A 52 -5.06 -5.31 -8.04
CA VAL A 52 -6.25 -4.79 -8.71
C VAL A 52 -7.14 -5.93 -9.19
N GLY A 53 -8.44 -5.70 -9.33
CA GLY A 53 -9.39 -6.66 -9.89
C GLY A 53 -9.95 -7.67 -8.88
N GLU A 54 -9.69 -7.51 -7.60
CA GLU A 54 -10.41 -8.26 -6.55
C GLU A 54 -11.88 -7.79 -6.47
N ASN A 55 -12.06 -6.47 -6.48
CA ASN A 55 -13.36 -5.83 -6.64
C ASN A 55 -13.24 -4.69 -7.65
N PRO A 56 -14.30 -4.37 -8.40
CA PRO A 56 -14.29 -3.25 -9.34
C PRO A 56 -13.98 -1.92 -8.65
N GLY A 57 -13.06 -1.16 -9.22
CA GLY A 57 -12.70 0.16 -8.72
C GLY A 57 -11.87 0.18 -7.44
N GLU A 58 -11.40 -0.97 -6.97
CA GLU A 58 -10.58 -1.09 -5.75
C GLU A 58 -9.13 -1.44 -6.06
N VAL A 59 -8.23 -0.92 -5.23
CA VAL A 59 -6.82 -1.32 -5.20
C VAL A 59 -6.44 -1.64 -3.77
N ARG A 60 -5.82 -2.79 -3.56
CA ARG A 60 -5.24 -3.17 -2.29
C ARG A 60 -3.73 -2.93 -2.31
N PHE A 61 -3.24 -2.16 -1.35
CA PHE A 61 -1.82 -1.82 -1.21
C PHE A 61 -1.21 -2.47 0.03
N SER A 62 0.03 -2.92 -0.10
CA SER A 62 0.87 -3.40 1.00
C SER A 62 2.35 -3.17 0.69
N ALA A 63 3.21 -3.21 1.70
CA ALA A 63 4.63 -3.37 1.45
C ALA A 63 4.88 -4.81 0.94
N ALA A 64 5.72 -4.97 -0.10
CA ALA A 64 6.03 -6.29 -0.66
C ALA A 64 6.77 -7.17 0.36
N ASP A 65 7.64 -6.55 1.15
CA ASP A 65 8.41 -7.21 2.21
C ASP A 65 8.05 -6.59 3.56
N ILE A 66 7.27 -7.31 4.37
CA ILE A 66 6.98 -6.91 5.73
C ILE A 66 8.20 -7.24 6.60
N ARG A 67 8.78 -6.21 7.19
CA ARG A 67 9.96 -6.36 8.02
C ARG A 67 9.61 -6.71 9.46
N PRO A 68 10.48 -7.46 10.17
CA PRO A 68 10.36 -7.59 11.62
C PRO A 68 10.41 -6.22 12.27
N TYR A 69 9.68 -6.05 13.37
CA TYR A 69 9.72 -4.81 14.14
C TYR A 69 11.14 -4.48 14.59
N TYR A 70 11.45 -3.21 14.50
CA TYR A 70 12.66 -2.62 15.06
C TYR A 70 12.27 -1.28 15.71
N TYR A 71 12.86 -0.95 16.84
CA TYR A 71 12.44 0.22 17.64
C TYR A 71 12.43 1.55 16.87
N GLN A 72 13.23 1.70 15.82
CA GLN A 72 13.22 2.88 14.96
C GLN A 72 12.00 2.96 14.04
N PHE A 73 11.27 1.86 13.84
CA PHE A 73 10.04 1.86 13.07
C PHE A 73 8.85 2.39 13.86
N ASN A 74 8.99 2.54 15.17
CA ASN A 74 7.92 2.92 16.09
C ASN A 74 7.12 4.15 15.66
N TYR A 75 7.76 5.12 15.04
CA TYR A 75 7.13 6.38 14.60
C TYR A 75 7.10 6.50 13.07
N ARG A 76 7.17 5.37 12.36
CA ARG A 76 7.31 5.35 10.92
C ARG A 76 6.22 4.54 10.27
N HIS A 77 5.69 5.11 9.20
CA HIS A 77 4.66 4.48 8.39
C HIS A 77 4.79 4.90 6.93
N LEU A 78 4.01 4.26 6.09
CA LEU A 78 3.86 4.64 4.69
C LEU A 78 2.53 5.35 4.52
N THR A 79 2.52 6.39 3.70
CA THR A 79 1.29 7.04 3.24
C THR A 79 1.14 6.82 1.74
N VAL A 80 0.11 6.09 1.35
CA VAL A 80 -0.28 5.91 -0.04
C VAL A 80 -1.24 7.01 -0.42
N ASN A 81 -0.91 7.78 -1.45
CA ASN A 81 -1.80 8.75 -2.06
C ASN A 81 -2.12 8.29 -3.48
N TRP A 82 -3.37 8.42 -3.89
CA TRP A 82 -3.79 8.06 -5.24
C TRP A 82 -4.64 9.13 -5.88
N ARG A 83 -4.63 9.14 -7.21
CA ARG A 83 -5.51 9.96 -8.02
C ARG A 83 -5.95 9.19 -9.24
N ASN A 84 -7.25 9.07 -9.44
CA ASN A 84 -7.82 8.56 -10.67
C ASN A 84 -7.72 9.64 -11.75
N LEU A 85 -7.03 9.31 -12.83
CA LEU A 85 -6.76 10.28 -13.91
C LEU A 85 -7.96 10.49 -14.83
N SER A 86 -8.96 9.61 -14.78
CA SER A 86 -10.20 9.76 -15.56
C SER A 86 -11.23 10.61 -14.84
N THR A 87 -11.39 10.42 -13.54
CA THR A 87 -12.42 11.10 -12.75
C THR A 87 -11.89 12.30 -11.97
N GLY A 88 -10.58 12.36 -11.72
CA GLY A 88 -9.94 13.34 -10.87
C GLY A 88 -10.08 13.03 -9.37
N GLU A 89 -10.80 11.99 -8.99
CA GLU A 89 -10.95 11.56 -7.60
C GLU A 89 -9.61 11.19 -7.00
N ALA A 90 -9.39 11.56 -5.75
CA ALA A 90 -8.13 11.33 -5.04
C ALA A 90 -8.39 10.96 -3.59
N GLY A 91 -7.43 10.27 -2.99
CA GLY A 91 -7.49 9.90 -1.60
C GLY A 91 -6.13 9.53 -1.05
N SER A 92 -6.10 9.22 0.24
CA SER A 92 -4.90 8.87 0.98
C SER A 92 -5.19 7.83 2.05
N ALA A 93 -4.23 6.93 2.30
CA ALA A 93 -4.31 5.98 3.39
C ALA A 93 -2.93 5.63 3.94
N GLY A 94 -2.85 5.45 5.26
CA GLY A 94 -1.64 5.03 5.96
C GLY A 94 -1.55 3.52 6.07
N LEU A 95 -0.34 2.96 5.96
CA LEU A 95 -0.07 1.56 6.22
C LEU A 95 1.30 1.35 6.88
N ARG A 96 1.47 0.21 7.57
CA ARG A 96 2.76 -0.23 8.12
C ARG A 96 3.51 -1.11 7.11
N HIS A 97 4.85 -1.02 7.14
CA HIS A 97 5.74 -1.88 6.38
C HIS A 97 6.55 -2.86 7.28
N TRP A 98 6.14 -2.95 8.54
CA TRP A 98 6.76 -3.81 9.55
C TRP A 98 5.69 -4.52 10.37
N ASN A 99 5.96 -5.76 10.80
CA ASN A 99 5.06 -6.52 11.64
C ASN A 99 5.35 -6.23 13.12
N ASP A 100 4.33 -6.49 13.92
CA ASP A 100 4.34 -6.25 15.36
C ASP A 100 4.59 -7.58 16.08
N GLU A 101 5.83 -8.06 16.00
CA GLU A 101 6.26 -9.22 16.80
C GLU A 101 6.64 -8.84 18.24
N VAL A 102 6.49 -7.56 18.58
CA VAL A 102 6.81 -7.07 19.92
C VAL A 102 5.74 -7.54 20.90
N ASP A 103 6.22 -8.10 21.98
CA ASP A 103 5.42 -8.43 23.14
C ASP A 103 4.59 -7.21 23.59
N ARG A 104 3.30 -7.24 23.25
CA ARG A 104 2.33 -6.17 23.58
C ARG A 104 2.09 -6.05 25.08
N THR A 105 2.70 -6.91 25.90
CA THR A 105 2.63 -6.84 27.35
C THR A 105 3.57 -5.77 27.94
N GLN A 106 4.44 -5.17 27.11
CA GLN A 106 5.35 -4.12 27.55
C GLN A 106 4.77 -2.72 27.29
N PRO A 107 4.33 -2.01 28.33
CA PRO A 107 3.70 -0.70 28.18
C PRO A 107 4.61 0.38 27.58
N ALA A 108 5.91 0.23 27.68
CA ALA A 108 6.88 1.19 27.16
C ALA A 108 6.92 1.29 25.63
N ASN A 109 6.48 0.27 24.91
CA ASN A 109 6.51 0.22 23.45
C ASN A 109 5.18 0.65 22.80
N GLN A 110 4.13 0.83 23.60
CA GLN A 110 2.81 1.26 23.14
C GLN A 110 2.62 2.78 23.17
N GLY A 111 3.68 3.52 23.43
CA GLY A 111 3.64 4.94 23.72
C GLY A 111 3.17 5.83 22.57
N GLY A 112 1.90 5.74 22.23
CA GLY A 112 1.21 6.80 21.52
C GLY A 112 1.45 6.93 20.02
N SER A 113 2.36 6.16 19.41
CA SER A 113 2.59 6.21 17.97
C SER A 113 1.37 5.71 17.19
N GLN A 114 0.91 6.48 16.22
CA GLN A 114 -0.19 6.10 15.34
C GLN A 114 0.21 4.94 14.42
N ALA A 115 1.50 4.81 14.10
CA ALA A 115 2.01 3.75 13.24
C ALA A 115 1.60 2.34 13.70
N TYR A 116 1.52 2.09 15.02
CA TYR A 116 1.04 0.81 15.55
C TYR A 116 -0.43 0.50 15.24
N ARG A 117 -1.22 1.52 15.00
CA ARG A 117 -2.66 1.38 14.70
C ARG A 117 -2.93 1.16 13.22
N LEU A 118 -1.94 1.46 12.38
CA LEU A 118 -2.10 1.32 10.94
C LEU A 118 -2.07 -0.15 10.53
N PRO A 119 -2.85 -0.54 9.53
CA PRO A 119 -2.87 -1.90 9.00
C PRO A 119 -1.59 -2.20 8.19
N LEU A 120 -1.30 -3.47 7.94
CA LEU A 120 -0.26 -3.91 7.02
C LEU A 120 -0.69 -3.83 5.55
N GLU A 121 -2.00 -3.82 5.33
CA GLU A 121 -2.63 -3.69 4.02
C GLU A 121 -3.77 -2.67 4.09
N VAL A 122 -3.97 -1.94 3.02
CA VAL A 122 -5.07 -0.99 2.89
C VAL A 122 -5.75 -1.14 1.54
N THR A 123 -7.09 -1.14 1.54
CA THR A 123 -7.90 -1.12 0.32
C THR A 123 -8.37 0.30 0.06
N ALA A 124 -8.10 0.80 -1.14
CA ALA A 124 -8.48 2.12 -1.60
C ALA A 124 -9.58 2.02 -2.66
N GLN A 125 -10.66 2.79 -2.48
CA GLN A 125 -11.71 2.99 -3.47
C GLN A 125 -11.20 4.04 -4.47
N THR A 126 -10.59 3.59 -5.55
CA THR A 126 -9.95 4.49 -6.52
C THR A 126 -10.84 4.80 -7.72
N GLY A 127 -11.92 4.04 -7.90
CA GLY A 127 -12.69 4.00 -9.14
C GLY A 127 -11.92 3.31 -10.27
N ALA A 128 -12.66 2.92 -11.32
CA ALA A 128 -12.10 2.28 -12.51
C ALA A 128 -11.30 3.28 -13.35
N GLY A 129 -10.30 2.78 -14.09
CA GLY A 129 -9.45 3.58 -14.98
C GLY A 129 -7.99 3.66 -14.57
N PRO A 130 -7.19 4.55 -15.19
CA PRO A 130 -5.81 4.77 -14.82
C PRO A 130 -5.71 5.54 -13.51
N VAL A 131 -4.98 4.98 -12.55
CA VAL A 131 -4.77 5.54 -11.22
C VAL A 131 -3.29 5.82 -11.03
N PHE A 132 -2.94 7.08 -10.79
CA PHE A 132 -1.59 7.48 -10.40
C PHE A 132 -1.45 7.32 -8.87
N VAL A 133 -0.35 6.70 -8.45
CA VAL A 133 -0.06 6.41 -7.04
C VAL A 133 1.28 7.00 -6.66
N THR A 134 1.32 7.65 -5.51
CA THR A 134 2.57 8.04 -4.84
C THR A 134 2.57 7.48 -3.43
N VAL A 135 3.74 7.03 -2.96
CA VAL A 135 3.89 6.52 -1.59
C VAL A 135 5.07 7.21 -0.93
N THR A 136 4.82 7.81 0.23
CA THR A 136 5.85 8.43 1.06
C THR A 136 6.14 7.57 2.28
N HIS A 137 7.34 7.72 2.83
CA HIS A 137 7.72 7.18 4.12
C HIS A 137 7.74 8.33 5.12
N ASP A 138 6.86 8.27 6.08
CA ASP A 138 6.59 9.40 6.97
C ASP A 138 6.99 9.09 8.41
N ARG A 139 7.34 10.15 9.12
CA ARG A 139 7.72 10.11 10.53
C ARG A 139 6.79 11.00 11.34
N GLU A 140 6.27 10.49 12.45
CA GLU A 140 5.32 11.20 13.29
C GLU A 140 5.94 12.31 14.16
N ASN A 141 7.23 12.24 14.48
CA ASN A 141 7.87 13.22 15.34
C ASN A 141 9.32 13.52 14.91
N PRO A 142 9.61 14.70 14.37
CA PRO A 142 8.64 15.68 13.86
C PRO A 142 7.86 15.10 12.67
N ASP A 143 6.63 15.55 12.48
CA ASP A 143 5.81 15.15 11.34
C ASP A 143 6.43 15.62 10.03
N ALA A 144 6.99 14.68 9.29
CA ALA A 144 7.69 14.96 8.05
C ALA A 144 7.88 13.70 7.21
N SER A 145 7.88 13.86 5.90
CA SER A 145 8.31 12.78 5.01
C SER A 145 9.82 12.55 5.13
N ASN A 146 10.19 11.28 5.24
CA ASN A 146 11.57 10.80 5.23
C ASN A 146 11.90 10.04 3.95
N ALA A 147 11.10 10.17 2.91
CA ALA A 147 11.38 9.58 1.62
C ALA A 147 12.38 10.44 0.85
N LEU A 148 13.52 9.86 0.45
CA LEU A 148 14.42 10.44 -0.55
C LEU A 148 13.82 10.35 -1.94
N ILE A 149 13.20 9.20 -2.23
CA ILE A 149 12.46 8.94 -3.47
C ILE A 149 11.11 8.38 -3.05
N PRO A 150 10.01 9.06 -3.37
CA PRO A 150 8.68 8.50 -3.15
C PRO A 150 8.46 7.29 -4.06
N GLY A 151 7.70 6.33 -3.57
CA GLY A 151 7.19 5.26 -4.43
C GLY A 151 6.25 5.84 -5.48
N LEU A 152 6.38 5.42 -6.73
CA LEU A 152 5.55 5.91 -7.82
C LEU A 152 5.02 4.76 -8.67
N GLY A 153 3.80 4.91 -9.15
CA GLY A 153 3.23 3.96 -10.07
C GLY A 153 1.98 4.45 -10.78
N VAL A 154 1.67 3.80 -11.89
CA VAL A 154 0.40 3.92 -12.58
C VAL A 154 -0.21 2.52 -12.66
N LEU A 155 -1.46 2.41 -12.24
CA LEU A 155 -2.24 1.18 -12.23
C LEU A 155 -3.44 1.34 -13.15
N PHE A 156 -3.85 0.26 -13.80
CA PHE A 156 -5.11 0.21 -14.55
C PHE A 156 -6.11 -0.60 -13.75
N VAL A 157 -7.09 0.08 -13.18
CA VAL A 157 -8.11 -0.52 -12.31
C VAL A 157 -9.35 -0.85 -13.14
N PRO A 158 -9.81 -2.12 -13.14
CA PRO A 158 -10.98 -2.54 -13.90
C PRO A 158 -12.31 -2.04 -13.33
#